data_e14f7ebc5501fb20c236e716ea3a7c49
#
_entry.id   e14f7ebc5501fb20c236e716ea3a7c49
#
_cell.length_a   1.000
_cell.length_b   1.000
_cell.length_c   1.000
_cell.angle_alpha   90.00
_cell.angle_beta   90.00
_cell.angle_gamma   90.00
#
_symmetry.space_group_name_H-M   'P 1'
#
loop_
_entity.id
_entity.type
_entity.pdbx_description
1 polymer ?
#
loop_
_entity_poly.entity_id
_entity_poly.type
_entity_poly.pdbx_seq_one_letter_code
_entity_poly.pdbx_strand_id
1 'polypeptide(L)'
;GRAEYVITPRFAPTSSHGQLEMLGALAAEFPDVPIQSHISENLDEIAWVKALFPGCRDYASVYQRYGLLRPRAVYGHGIHLSDAELEMFHASGASLAHCPTSNFFLGSGSLDLRRCVLGDRPVAVGLGTDLGAGTSFSMLQTMNAAYMAAQSHGKPLSAAQAFYLATRGGAEALGIADKVGSVAVGMEADLAVLNLRSTPLLDFRMRYARDLSEALFVQMMLGDDRAVAATYVAGREVYRRAA
;
A
#
# COMPACT_ATOMS: atom_id res chain seq x y z
N GLY A 1 -12.51 -19.28 4.95
CA GLY A 1 -12.62 -18.18 5.92
C GLY A 1 -12.13 -16.87 5.33
N ARG A 2 -12.30 -15.77 6.06
CA ARG A 2 -11.87 -14.42 5.60
C ARG A 2 -10.51 -14.00 6.19
N ALA A 3 -9.90 -14.84 7.00
CA ALA A 3 -8.54 -14.62 7.51
C ALA A 3 -7.58 -15.53 6.75
N GLU A 4 -6.45 -14.99 6.33
CA GLU A 4 -5.38 -15.73 5.67
C GLU A 4 -4.11 -15.63 6.53
N TYR A 5 -3.29 -16.68 6.49
CA TYR A 5 -1.93 -16.62 7.01
C TYR A 5 -1.02 -15.96 5.96
N VAL A 6 -0.05 -15.18 6.41
CA VAL A 6 0.90 -14.47 5.54
C VAL A 6 2.33 -14.79 6.00
N ILE A 7 3.18 -15.24 5.08
CA ILE A 7 4.62 -15.42 5.33
C ILE A 7 5.23 -14.04 5.46
N THR A 8 5.75 -13.72 6.66
CA THR A 8 6.16 -12.35 7.00
C THR A 8 7.60 -12.30 7.55
N PRO A 9 8.64 -12.39 6.71
CA PRO A 9 9.94 -11.88 7.11
C PRO A 9 9.83 -10.38 7.29
N ARG A 10 10.28 -9.83 8.42
CA ARG A 10 10.17 -8.39 8.63
C ARG A 10 10.85 -7.63 7.48
N PHE A 11 12.14 -7.89 7.25
CA PHE A 11 12.92 -7.41 6.10
C PHE A 11 14.29 -8.11 6.08
N ALA A 12 15.02 -8.03 4.97
CA ALA A 12 16.28 -8.76 4.80
C ALA A 12 17.32 -8.50 5.91
N PRO A 13 17.54 -7.27 6.41
CA PRO A 13 18.56 -7.01 7.44
C PRO A 13 18.35 -7.75 8.77
N THR A 14 17.12 -8.05 9.15
CA THR A 14 16.81 -8.77 10.39
C THR A 14 16.53 -10.25 10.17
N SER A 15 16.77 -10.77 8.96
CA SER A 15 16.54 -12.16 8.60
C SER A 15 17.89 -12.85 8.33
N SER A 16 18.13 -13.99 8.98
CA SER A 16 19.30 -14.81 8.64
C SER A 16 19.11 -15.51 7.28
N HIS A 17 20.22 -15.93 6.65
CA HIS A 17 20.17 -16.75 5.43
C HIS A 17 19.29 -17.99 5.62
N GLY A 18 19.48 -18.74 6.72
CA GLY A 18 18.68 -19.94 7.02
C GLY A 18 17.19 -19.63 7.22
N GLN A 19 16.86 -18.47 7.82
CA GLN A 19 15.44 -18.05 7.93
C GLN A 19 14.84 -17.78 6.54
N LEU A 20 15.55 -17.04 5.67
CA LEU A 20 15.07 -16.76 4.32
C LEU A 20 14.94 -18.04 3.48
N GLU A 21 15.87 -18.99 3.63
CA GLU A 21 15.80 -20.32 2.98
C GLU A 21 14.56 -21.10 3.44
N MET A 22 14.30 -21.15 4.76
CA MET A 22 13.10 -21.82 5.29
C MET A 22 11.81 -21.14 4.83
N LEU A 23 11.75 -19.82 4.80
CA LEU A 23 10.58 -19.09 4.32
C LEU A 23 10.36 -19.28 2.82
N GLY A 24 11.43 -19.36 2.03
CA GLY A 24 11.36 -19.69 0.62
C GLY A 24 10.84 -21.10 0.37
N ALA A 25 11.33 -22.10 1.15
CA ALA A 25 10.83 -23.46 1.10
C ALA A 25 9.34 -23.53 1.47
N LEU A 26 8.94 -22.84 2.55
CA LEU A 26 7.53 -22.75 2.96
C LEU A 26 6.66 -22.08 1.86
N ALA A 27 7.17 -21.02 1.24
CA ALA A 27 6.48 -20.35 0.15
C ALA A 27 6.33 -21.24 -1.11
N ALA A 28 7.29 -22.14 -1.36
CA ALA A 28 7.21 -23.12 -2.45
C ALA A 28 6.23 -24.26 -2.13
N GLU A 29 6.18 -24.71 -0.88
CA GLU A 29 5.24 -25.73 -0.39
C GLU A 29 3.79 -25.23 -0.39
N PHE A 30 3.58 -23.94 -0.07
CA PHE A 30 2.25 -23.30 -0.01
C PHE A 30 2.19 -22.12 -0.99
N PRO A 31 2.06 -22.36 -2.31
CA PRO A 31 2.15 -21.31 -3.33
C PRO A 31 0.99 -20.31 -3.32
N ASP A 32 -0.12 -20.62 -2.69
CA ASP A 32 -1.29 -19.75 -2.49
C ASP A 32 -1.18 -18.82 -1.28
N VAL A 33 -0.24 -19.08 -0.36
CA VAL A 33 -0.03 -18.24 0.83
C VAL A 33 0.68 -16.94 0.43
N PRO A 34 0.12 -15.75 0.79
CA PRO A 34 0.76 -14.47 0.50
C PRO A 34 2.07 -14.27 1.28
N ILE A 35 2.88 -13.33 0.79
CA ILE A 35 4.10 -12.89 1.45
C ILE A 35 3.97 -11.39 1.75
N GLN A 36 4.51 -10.95 2.89
CA GLN A 36 4.63 -9.54 3.24
C GLN A 36 6.03 -9.27 3.80
N SER A 37 6.64 -8.17 3.37
CA SER A 37 7.94 -7.72 3.88
C SER A 37 8.11 -6.21 3.64
N HIS A 38 9.33 -5.69 3.89
CA HIS A 38 9.73 -4.31 3.61
C HIS A 38 10.88 -4.32 2.62
N ILE A 39 11.02 -3.24 1.84
CA ILE A 39 12.11 -3.10 0.87
C ILE A 39 12.46 -1.64 0.60
N SER A 40 13.75 -1.35 0.56
CA SER A 40 14.32 -0.10 0.06
C SER A 40 13.64 1.15 0.65
N GLU A 41 13.43 1.14 1.97
CA GLU A 41 12.80 2.25 2.67
C GLU A 41 13.75 3.44 2.80
N ASN A 42 15.03 3.19 3.12
CA ASN A 42 16.05 4.24 3.21
C ASN A 42 17.42 3.78 2.70
N LEU A 43 18.31 4.76 2.46
CA LEU A 43 19.62 4.50 1.85
C LEU A 43 20.57 3.72 2.77
N ASP A 44 20.53 3.96 4.08
CA ASP A 44 21.37 3.24 5.05
C ASP A 44 20.95 1.77 5.15
N GLU A 45 19.64 1.49 5.09
CA GLU A 45 19.11 0.13 5.01
C GLU A 45 19.62 -0.60 3.76
N ILE A 46 19.60 0.04 2.60
CA ILE A 46 20.10 -0.53 1.34
C ILE A 46 21.60 -0.84 1.45
N ALA A 47 22.39 0.08 2.02
CA ALA A 47 23.81 -0.14 2.25
C ALA A 47 24.05 -1.32 3.21
N TRP A 48 23.24 -1.44 4.24
CA TRP A 48 23.29 -2.55 5.19
C TRP A 48 22.95 -3.90 4.52
N VAL A 49 21.88 -3.95 3.72
CA VAL A 49 21.54 -5.16 2.94
C VAL A 49 22.68 -5.56 2.01
N LYS A 50 23.29 -4.60 1.31
CA LYS A 50 24.44 -4.88 0.43
C LYS A 50 25.61 -5.49 1.17
N ALA A 51 25.87 -5.05 2.42
CA ALA A 51 26.93 -5.61 3.26
C ALA A 51 26.60 -7.04 3.75
N LEU A 52 25.34 -7.31 4.09
CA LEU A 52 24.89 -8.63 4.57
C LEU A 52 24.75 -9.66 3.45
N PHE A 53 24.43 -9.23 2.22
CA PHE A 53 24.18 -10.09 1.06
C PHE A 53 25.10 -9.72 -0.13
N PRO A 54 26.44 -9.80 0.01
CA PRO A 54 27.37 -9.31 -1.01
C PRO A 54 27.29 -10.09 -2.33
N GLY A 55 26.70 -11.28 -2.32
CA GLY A 55 26.44 -12.08 -3.53
C GLY A 55 25.17 -11.72 -4.29
N CYS A 56 24.39 -10.74 -3.81
CA CYS A 56 23.20 -10.22 -4.48
C CYS A 56 23.51 -8.88 -5.15
N ARG A 57 22.94 -8.66 -6.34
CA ARG A 57 23.15 -7.43 -7.12
C ARG A 57 22.55 -6.20 -6.44
N ASP A 58 21.33 -6.35 -5.93
CA ASP A 58 20.51 -5.31 -5.34
C ASP A 58 19.58 -5.90 -4.25
N TYR A 59 18.77 -5.07 -3.62
CA TYR A 59 17.91 -5.51 -2.52
C TYR A 59 16.81 -6.48 -3.01
N ALA A 60 16.15 -6.21 -4.14
CA ALA A 60 15.11 -7.09 -4.68
C ALA A 60 15.68 -8.48 -5.03
N SER A 61 16.93 -8.54 -5.49
CA SER A 61 17.59 -9.81 -5.80
C SER A 61 17.86 -10.68 -4.57
N VAL A 62 17.88 -10.12 -3.37
CA VAL A 62 17.88 -10.91 -2.13
C VAL A 62 16.60 -11.72 -2.03
N TYR A 63 15.45 -11.09 -2.13
CA TYR A 63 14.17 -11.79 -2.06
C TYR A 63 13.97 -12.75 -3.24
N GLN A 64 14.40 -12.37 -4.44
CA GLN A 64 14.37 -13.25 -5.62
C GLN A 64 15.18 -14.52 -5.38
N ARG A 65 16.39 -14.41 -4.83
CA ARG A 65 17.27 -15.55 -4.54
C ARG A 65 16.61 -16.61 -3.67
N TYR A 66 15.78 -16.19 -2.71
CA TYR A 66 15.08 -17.09 -1.78
C TYR A 66 13.65 -17.43 -2.23
N GLY A 67 13.25 -17.08 -3.47
CA GLY A 67 11.91 -17.40 -4.00
C GLY A 67 10.77 -16.61 -3.33
N LEU A 68 11.10 -15.49 -2.67
CA LEU A 68 10.12 -14.66 -1.97
C LEU A 68 9.57 -13.53 -2.85
N LEU A 69 10.24 -13.15 -3.95
CA LEU A 69 9.76 -12.18 -4.94
C LEU A 69 8.88 -12.90 -5.98
N ARG A 70 7.56 -12.87 -5.81
CA ARG A 70 6.59 -13.64 -6.60
C ARG A 70 5.19 -13.01 -6.57
N PRO A 71 4.18 -13.52 -7.33
CA PRO A 71 2.79 -13.07 -7.19
C PRO A 71 2.29 -13.23 -5.76
N ARG A 72 1.41 -12.32 -5.33
CA ARG A 72 0.88 -12.21 -3.95
C ARG A 72 1.96 -11.91 -2.89
N ALA A 73 3.13 -11.44 -3.29
CA ALA A 73 4.10 -10.85 -2.36
C ALA A 73 3.95 -9.32 -2.37
N VAL A 74 3.76 -8.72 -1.19
CA VAL A 74 3.60 -7.26 -1.02
C VAL A 74 4.76 -6.73 -0.19
N TYR A 75 5.40 -5.69 -0.70
CA TYR A 75 6.53 -5.06 -0.03
C TYR A 75 6.23 -3.61 0.36
N GLY A 76 6.43 -3.27 1.62
CA GLY A 76 6.30 -1.91 2.11
C GLY A 76 7.36 -0.99 1.54
N HIS A 77 6.99 0.29 1.36
CA HIS A 77 7.83 1.43 0.98
C HIS A 77 8.33 1.45 -0.46
N GLY A 78 9.40 0.74 -0.80
CA GLY A 78 9.97 0.72 -2.16
C GLY A 78 10.48 2.06 -2.66
N ILE A 79 10.82 3.01 -1.75
CA ILE A 79 11.12 4.42 -2.05
C ILE A 79 12.32 4.54 -3.01
N HIS A 80 13.36 3.75 -2.74
CA HIS A 80 14.65 3.85 -3.41
C HIS A 80 14.92 2.69 -4.38
N LEU A 81 13.87 2.00 -4.87
CA LEU A 81 14.02 0.98 -5.89
C LEU A 81 14.61 1.56 -7.19
N SER A 82 15.61 0.90 -7.74
CA SER A 82 16.15 1.19 -9.07
C SER A 82 15.17 0.75 -10.17
N ASP A 83 15.39 1.18 -11.43
CA ASP A 83 14.57 0.72 -12.57
C ASP A 83 14.70 -0.79 -12.77
N ALA A 84 15.89 -1.35 -12.56
CA ALA A 84 16.12 -2.78 -12.66
C ALA A 84 15.32 -3.57 -11.59
N GLU A 85 15.20 -3.04 -10.37
CA GLU A 85 14.40 -3.67 -9.32
C GLU A 85 12.90 -3.53 -9.61
N LEU A 86 12.43 -2.39 -10.13
CA LEU A 86 11.04 -2.25 -10.60
C LEU A 86 10.70 -3.24 -11.73
N GLU A 87 11.65 -3.48 -12.65
CA GLU A 87 11.52 -4.53 -13.67
C GLU A 87 11.36 -5.92 -13.04
N MET A 88 12.13 -6.23 -11.98
CA MET A 88 11.99 -7.49 -11.25
C MET A 88 10.63 -7.62 -10.58
N PHE A 89 10.11 -6.54 -9.97
CA PHE A 89 8.76 -6.50 -9.40
C PHE A 89 7.70 -6.75 -10.46
N HIS A 90 7.77 -6.06 -11.60
CA HIS A 90 6.86 -6.28 -12.72
C HIS A 90 6.89 -7.74 -13.21
N ALA A 91 8.09 -8.27 -13.49
CA ALA A 91 8.26 -9.62 -14.02
C ALA A 91 7.82 -10.71 -13.04
N SER A 92 7.99 -10.50 -11.74
CA SER A 92 7.60 -11.44 -10.69
C SER A 92 6.13 -11.38 -10.32
N GLY A 93 5.41 -10.30 -10.66
CA GLY A 93 4.05 -10.05 -10.21
C GLY A 93 3.96 -9.65 -8.71
N ALA A 94 5.08 -9.34 -8.07
CA ALA A 94 5.09 -8.76 -6.73
C ALA A 94 4.57 -7.31 -6.76
N SER A 95 4.08 -6.83 -5.62
CA SER A 95 3.43 -5.54 -5.48
C SER A 95 4.05 -4.69 -4.38
N LEU A 96 3.69 -3.41 -4.35
CA LEU A 96 4.17 -2.45 -3.35
C LEU A 96 3.01 -1.92 -2.50
N ALA A 97 3.31 -1.68 -1.22
CA ALA A 97 2.47 -0.88 -0.33
C ALA A 97 3.12 0.50 -0.15
N HIS A 98 2.51 1.54 -0.70
CA HIS A 98 2.95 2.91 -0.50
C HIS A 98 2.49 3.42 0.87
N CYS A 99 3.43 3.73 1.75
CA CYS A 99 3.21 4.11 3.15
C CYS A 99 3.64 5.57 3.41
N PRO A 100 3.02 6.58 2.78
CA PRO A 100 3.57 7.93 2.74
C PRO A 100 3.62 8.62 4.11
N THR A 101 2.69 8.35 5.03
CA THR A 101 2.71 8.93 6.38
C THR A 101 3.92 8.46 7.17
N SER A 102 4.25 7.18 7.09
CA SER A 102 5.44 6.58 7.70
C SER A 102 6.72 7.11 7.06
N ASN A 103 6.78 7.10 5.72
CA ASN A 103 7.94 7.56 4.97
C ASN A 103 8.35 9.00 5.35
N PHE A 104 7.36 9.89 5.50
CA PHE A 104 7.60 11.26 5.93
C PHE A 104 7.95 11.37 7.42
N PHE A 105 7.27 10.62 8.28
CA PHE A 105 7.53 10.64 9.72
C PHE A 105 8.96 10.20 10.05
N LEU A 106 9.45 9.15 9.39
CA LEU A 106 10.82 8.65 9.57
C LEU A 106 11.87 9.40 8.76
N GLY A 107 11.46 10.28 7.84
CA GLY A 107 12.39 10.96 6.95
C GLY A 107 13.02 10.05 5.89
N SER A 108 12.39 8.91 5.61
CA SER A 108 12.88 7.91 4.64
C SER A 108 12.88 8.41 3.20
N GLY A 109 12.02 9.38 2.90
CA GLY A 109 11.87 9.96 1.56
C GLY A 109 10.45 9.86 1.01
N SER A 110 10.32 9.87 -0.31
CA SER A 110 9.03 9.90 -1.01
C SER A 110 9.08 9.02 -2.25
N LEU A 111 8.15 8.06 -2.34
CA LEU A 111 8.02 7.19 -3.51
C LEU A 111 7.47 7.98 -4.72
N ASP A 112 8.15 7.91 -5.86
CA ASP A 112 7.58 8.36 -7.15
C ASP A 112 6.57 7.32 -7.65
N LEU A 113 5.32 7.47 -7.20
CA LEU A 113 4.24 6.55 -7.48
C LEU A 113 4.01 6.36 -9.00
N ARG A 114 4.14 7.41 -9.81
CA ARG A 114 3.92 7.32 -11.27
C ARG A 114 4.98 6.46 -11.96
N ARG A 115 6.20 6.46 -11.46
CA ARG A 115 7.26 5.58 -11.95
C ARG A 115 6.89 4.11 -11.75
N CYS A 116 6.17 3.79 -10.67
CA CYS A 116 5.72 2.43 -10.40
C CYS A 116 4.51 2.03 -11.25
N VAL A 117 3.50 2.92 -11.41
CA VAL A 117 2.19 2.51 -11.97
C VAL A 117 1.99 2.86 -13.44
N LEU A 118 2.73 3.84 -14.00
CA LEU A 118 2.55 4.34 -15.37
C LEU A 118 3.74 4.08 -16.30
N GLY A 119 4.78 3.38 -15.84
CA GLY A 119 5.89 2.97 -16.68
C GLY A 119 5.49 1.87 -17.68
N ASP A 120 6.38 1.55 -18.61
CA ASP A 120 6.20 0.44 -19.57
C ASP A 120 6.05 -0.93 -18.86
N ARG A 121 6.46 -1.00 -17.60
CA ARG A 121 6.43 -2.18 -16.72
C ARG A 121 5.76 -1.84 -15.40
N PRO A 122 4.43 -1.70 -15.38
CA PRO A 122 3.71 -1.28 -14.19
C PRO A 122 3.81 -2.32 -13.08
N VAL A 123 3.96 -1.83 -11.86
CA VAL A 123 3.88 -2.60 -10.60
C VAL A 123 2.56 -2.26 -9.93
N ALA A 124 1.85 -3.25 -9.43
CA ALA A 124 0.65 -3.02 -8.64
C ALA A 124 1.02 -2.32 -7.33
N VAL A 125 0.30 -1.24 -6.98
CA VAL A 125 0.53 -0.48 -5.76
C VAL A 125 -0.78 -0.26 -5.02
N GLY A 126 -0.78 -0.56 -3.71
CA GLY A 126 -1.83 -0.13 -2.79
C GLY A 126 -1.30 0.89 -1.79
N LEU A 127 -2.20 1.55 -1.04
CA LEU A 127 -1.83 2.41 0.09
C LEU A 127 -1.79 1.59 1.39
N GLY A 128 -0.80 1.87 2.24
CA GLY A 128 -0.69 1.33 3.59
C GLY A 128 -0.53 2.46 4.61
N THR A 129 -1.14 2.30 5.79
CA THR A 129 -0.97 3.27 6.89
C THR A 129 0.36 3.09 7.59
N ASP A 130 0.86 1.85 7.65
CA ASP A 130 2.07 1.48 8.38
C ASP A 130 2.09 2.09 9.80
N LEU A 131 0.93 2.00 10.50
CA LEU A 131 0.82 2.58 11.83
C LEU A 131 1.79 1.91 12.81
N GLY A 132 2.50 2.77 13.52
CA GLY A 132 3.66 2.44 14.36
C GLY A 132 4.77 3.42 14.00
N ALA A 133 5.12 3.53 12.72
CA ALA A 133 5.83 4.65 12.11
C ALA A 133 4.88 5.60 11.38
N GLY A 134 3.84 5.08 10.72
CA GLY A 134 2.73 5.89 10.21
C GLY A 134 1.95 6.58 11.33
N THR A 135 1.38 7.75 11.04
CA THR A 135 0.83 8.68 12.04
C THR A 135 -0.67 8.54 12.25
N SER A 136 -1.37 7.68 11.48
CA SER A 136 -2.83 7.54 11.57
C SER A 136 -3.29 6.20 10.99
N PHE A 137 -4.39 5.66 11.54
CA PHE A 137 -5.14 4.56 10.91
C PHE A 137 -6.04 5.01 9.74
N SER A 138 -6.24 6.33 9.58
CA SER A 138 -7.15 6.86 8.57
C SER A 138 -6.55 6.76 7.17
N MET A 139 -7.19 6.01 6.27
CA MET A 139 -6.83 5.98 4.85
C MET A 139 -7.03 7.34 4.18
N LEU A 140 -7.94 8.20 4.67
CA LEU A 140 -8.08 9.57 4.16
C LEU A 140 -6.81 10.39 4.43
N GLN A 141 -6.23 10.27 5.62
CA GLN A 141 -4.95 10.92 5.94
C GLN A 141 -3.78 10.30 5.16
N THR A 142 -3.80 9.00 4.93
CA THR A 142 -2.81 8.33 4.08
C THR A 142 -2.90 8.83 2.64
N MET A 143 -4.10 9.01 2.09
CA MET A 143 -4.31 9.60 0.77
C MET A 143 -3.83 11.06 0.70
N ASN A 144 -4.04 11.86 1.76
CA ASN A 144 -3.49 13.22 1.87
C ASN A 144 -1.96 13.20 1.74
N ALA A 145 -1.28 12.35 2.51
CA ALA A 145 0.17 12.22 2.45
C ALA A 145 0.65 11.69 1.08
N ALA A 146 -0.09 10.77 0.45
CA ALA A 146 0.21 10.30 -0.91
C ALA A 146 0.10 11.41 -1.96
N TYR A 147 -0.89 12.30 -1.82
CA TYR A 147 -1.01 13.50 -2.65
C TYR A 147 0.22 14.41 -2.49
N MET A 148 0.64 14.69 -1.25
CA MET A 148 1.82 15.52 -0.99
C MET A 148 3.10 14.87 -1.54
N ALA A 149 3.25 13.55 -1.39
CA ALA A 149 4.35 12.79 -1.98
C ALA A 149 4.38 12.93 -3.51
N ALA A 150 3.25 12.77 -4.18
CA ALA A 150 3.14 12.91 -5.63
C ALA A 150 3.47 14.35 -6.09
N GLN A 151 3.02 15.35 -5.35
CA GLN A 151 3.35 16.77 -5.62
C GLN A 151 4.85 17.05 -5.51
N SER A 152 5.55 16.45 -4.54
CA SER A 152 7.00 16.63 -4.39
C SER A 152 7.80 16.12 -5.60
N HIS A 153 7.21 15.19 -6.37
CA HIS A 153 7.75 14.71 -7.64
C HIS A 153 7.21 15.48 -8.88
N GLY A 154 6.44 16.56 -8.67
CA GLY A 154 5.83 17.33 -9.76
C GLY A 154 4.76 16.56 -10.55
N LYS A 155 4.17 15.54 -9.97
CA LYS A 155 3.24 14.60 -10.63
C LYS A 155 1.95 14.45 -9.80
N PRO A 156 1.02 15.40 -9.86
CA PRO A 156 -0.15 15.45 -8.99
C PRO A 156 -0.99 14.16 -9.08
N LEU A 157 -1.47 13.72 -7.93
CA LEU A 157 -2.37 12.59 -7.78
C LEU A 157 -3.81 13.12 -7.73
N SER A 158 -4.69 12.68 -8.63
CA SER A 158 -6.10 13.03 -8.54
C SER A 158 -6.79 12.30 -7.37
N ALA A 159 -7.90 12.87 -6.88
CA ALA A 159 -8.68 12.21 -5.84
C ALA A 159 -9.15 10.81 -6.28
N ALA A 160 -9.61 10.65 -7.53
CA ALA A 160 -10.02 9.35 -8.06
C ALA A 160 -8.88 8.32 -8.02
N GLN A 161 -7.65 8.70 -8.37
CA GLN A 161 -6.49 7.82 -8.28
C GLN A 161 -6.15 7.47 -6.83
N ALA A 162 -6.23 8.43 -5.89
CA ALA A 162 -5.97 8.18 -4.48
C ALA A 162 -7.00 7.18 -3.89
N PHE A 163 -8.29 7.37 -4.18
CA PHE A 163 -9.33 6.44 -3.75
C PHE A 163 -9.18 5.07 -4.42
N TYR A 164 -8.77 5.01 -5.69
CA TYR A 164 -8.45 3.74 -6.35
C TYR A 164 -7.33 3.00 -5.61
N LEU A 165 -6.23 3.66 -5.29
CA LEU A 165 -5.09 3.06 -4.56
C LEU A 165 -5.49 2.57 -3.15
N ALA A 166 -6.42 3.27 -2.50
CA ALA A 166 -6.94 2.91 -1.17
C ALA A 166 -7.99 1.79 -1.20
N THR A 167 -8.51 1.42 -2.37
CA THR A 167 -9.58 0.42 -2.54
C THR A 167 -9.18 -0.66 -3.54
N ARG A 168 -9.52 -0.46 -4.82
CA ARG A 168 -9.26 -1.44 -5.89
C ARG A 168 -7.77 -1.74 -6.07
N GLY A 169 -6.93 -0.71 -6.08
CA GLY A 169 -5.47 -0.87 -6.20
C GLY A 169 -4.88 -1.67 -5.04
N GLY A 170 -5.36 -1.42 -3.80
CA GLY A 170 -5.00 -2.23 -2.63
C GLY A 170 -5.42 -3.69 -2.78
N ALA A 171 -6.63 -3.94 -3.27
CA ALA A 171 -7.13 -5.30 -3.51
C ALA A 171 -6.32 -6.02 -4.61
N GLU A 172 -5.91 -5.31 -5.66
CA GLU A 172 -5.05 -5.84 -6.72
C GLU A 172 -3.64 -6.17 -6.19
N ALA A 173 -3.05 -5.27 -5.40
CA ALA A 173 -1.75 -5.50 -4.77
C ALA A 173 -1.76 -6.73 -3.84
N LEU A 174 -2.86 -6.98 -3.15
CA LEU A 174 -3.06 -8.13 -2.28
C LEU A 174 -3.48 -9.41 -3.02
N GLY A 175 -3.81 -9.33 -4.32
CA GLY A 175 -4.29 -10.45 -5.12
C GLY A 175 -5.68 -10.95 -4.72
N ILE A 176 -6.56 -10.06 -4.26
CA ILE A 176 -7.95 -10.34 -3.82
C ILE A 176 -8.99 -9.49 -4.54
N ALA A 177 -8.61 -8.88 -5.66
CA ALA A 177 -9.46 -7.97 -6.42
C ALA A 177 -10.64 -8.68 -7.14
N ASP A 178 -10.63 -9.99 -7.19
CA ASP A 178 -11.76 -10.83 -7.61
C ASP A 178 -12.90 -10.88 -6.58
N LYS A 179 -12.62 -10.52 -5.31
CA LYS A 179 -13.56 -10.57 -4.19
C LYS A 179 -13.98 -9.19 -3.70
N VAL A 180 -13.03 -8.26 -3.54
CA VAL A 180 -13.24 -6.95 -2.91
C VAL A 180 -12.59 -5.81 -3.70
N GLY A 181 -12.77 -4.57 -3.24
CA GLY A 181 -12.15 -3.38 -3.82
C GLY A 181 -13.03 -2.62 -4.81
N SER A 182 -14.20 -3.14 -5.16
CA SER A 182 -15.17 -2.48 -6.05
C SER A 182 -16.60 -2.75 -5.59
N VAL A 183 -17.50 -1.81 -5.89
CA VAL A 183 -18.95 -1.99 -5.70
C VAL A 183 -19.52 -2.49 -7.03
N ALA A 184 -19.63 -3.80 -7.18
CA ALA A 184 -20.14 -4.45 -8.39
C ALA A 184 -20.88 -5.74 -8.04
N VAL A 185 -21.75 -6.19 -8.95
CA VAL A 185 -22.48 -7.45 -8.80
C VAL A 185 -21.48 -8.62 -8.75
N GLY A 186 -21.63 -9.51 -7.76
CA GLY A 186 -20.74 -10.63 -7.54
C GLY A 186 -19.56 -10.36 -6.58
N MET A 187 -19.31 -9.09 -6.24
CA MET A 187 -18.28 -8.73 -5.25
C MET A 187 -18.81 -8.87 -3.82
N GLU A 188 -17.92 -9.17 -2.89
CA GLU A 188 -18.25 -9.14 -1.46
C GLU A 188 -18.47 -7.69 -1.02
N ALA A 189 -19.51 -7.46 -0.21
CA ALA A 189 -19.86 -6.12 0.26
C ALA A 189 -19.01 -5.69 1.46
N ASP A 190 -17.72 -5.45 1.21
CA ASP A 190 -16.79 -4.81 2.13
C ASP A 190 -16.78 -3.31 1.84
N LEU A 191 -17.48 -2.55 2.68
CA LEU A 191 -17.80 -1.15 2.40
C LEU A 191 -17.45 -0.25 3.57
N ALA A 192 -16.89 0.92 3.27
CA ALA A 192 -16.81 2.04 4.20
C ALA A 192 -17.78 3.14 3.75
N VAL A 193 -18.68 3.55 4.63
CA VAL A 193 -19.62 4.66 4.39
C VAL A 193 -19.04 5.92 5.02
N LEU A 194 -18.86 6.96 4.20
CA LEU A 194 -18.32 8.23 4.64
C LEU A 194 -19.43 9.27 4.84
N ASN A 195 -19.40 9.96 5.99
CA ASN A 195 -20.11 11.21 6.17
C ASN A 195 -19.25 12.35 5.60
N LEU A 196 -19.65 12.86 4.45
CA LEU A 196 -18.91 13.91 3.75
C LEU A 196 -18.91 15.27 4.49
N ARG A 197 -19.69 15.40 5.56
CA ARG A 197 -19.86 16.61 6.37
C ARG A 197 -19.57 16.36 7.85
N SER A 198 -18.63 15.47 8.14
CA SER A 198 -18.33 14.94 9.46
C SER A 198 -17.73 15.97 10.44
N THR A 199 -17.27 17.10 9.96
CA THR A 199 -16.76 18.21 10.78
C THR A 199 -17.27 19.54 10.25
N PRO A 200 -17.28 20.63 11.07
CA PRO A 200 -17.68 21.97 10.61
C PRO A 200 -16.87 22.45 9.38
N LEU A 201 -15.58 22.13 9.32
CA LEU A 201 -14.74 22.49 8.17
C LEU A 201 -15.13 21.70 6.92
N LEU A 202 -15.36 20.42 7.03
CA LEU A 202 -15.83 19.60 5.91
C LEU A 202 -17.20 20.06 5.43
N ASP A 203 -18.16 20.32 6.35
CA ASP A 203 -19.48 20.86 5.96
C ASP A 203 -19.34 22.17 5.21
N PHE A 204 -18.52 23.08 5.71
CA PHE A 204 -18.26 24.37 5.02
C PHE A 204 -17.68 24.13 3.62
N ARG A 205 -16.64 23.31 3.49
CA ARG A 205 -15.97 23.06 2.20
C ARG A 205 -16.87 22.35 1.21
N MET A 206 -17.68 21.39 1.67
CA MET A 206 -18.62 20.64 0.81
C MET A 206 -19.72 21.49 0.18
N ARG A 207 -20.01 22.67 0.71
CA ARG A 207 -20.94 23.64 0.11
C ARG A 207 -20.42 24.20 -1.23
N TYR A 208 -19.12 24.14 -1.45
CA TYR A 208 -18.46 24.65 -2.66
C TYR A 208 -18.01 23.55 -3.62
N ALA A 209 -18.16 22.29 -3.26
CA ALA A 209 -17.90 21.18 -4.17
C ALA A 209 -18.99 21.11 -5.25
N ARG A 210 -18.58 21.22 -6.50
CA ARG A 210 -19.50 21.30 -7.67
C ARG A 210 -19.76 19.94 -8.28
N ASP A 211 -18.86 18.98 -8.05
CA ASP A 211 -18.93 17.63 -8.59
C ASP A 211 -18.31 16.60 -7.65
N LEU A 212 -18.38 15.33 -8.04
CA LEU A 212 -17.82 14.22 -7.26
C LEU A 212 -16.31 14.32 -7.10
N SER A 213 -15.58 14.79 -8.11
CA SER A 213 -14.12 14.89 -8.06
C SER A 213 -13.68 15.90 -6.99
N GLU A 214 -14.35 17.06 -6.93
CA GLU A 214 -14.10 18.07 -5.90
C GLU A 214 -14.51 17.56 -4.51
N ALA A 215 -15.64 16.87 -4.41
CA ALA A 215 -16.09 16.25 -3.16
C ALA A 215 -15.07 15.24 -2.62
N LEU A 216 -14.59 14.33 -3.46
CA LEU A 216 -13.57 13.36 -3.11
C LEU A 216 -12.24 14.04 -2.75
N PHE A 217 -11.87 15.10 -3.46
CA PHE A 217 -10.66 15.87 -3.14
C PHE A 217 -10.77 16.53 -1.77
N VAL A 218 -11.92 17.11 -1.41
CA VAL A 218 -12.16 17.67 -0.08
C VAL A 218 -12.02 16.58 1.00
N GLN A 219 -12.58 15.38 0.78
CA GLN A 219 -12.44 14.26 1.71
C GLN A 219 -10.98 13.80 1.84
N MET A 220 -10.27 13.66 0.73
CA MET A 220 -8.85 13.28 0.71
C MET A 220 -7.98 14.29 1.48
N MET A 221 -8.24 15.59 1.36
CA MET A 221 -7.41 16.63 1.95
C MET A 221 -7.72 16.94 3.41
N LEU A 222 -8.99 16.82 3.81
CA LEU A 222 -9.46 17.31 5.12
C LEU A 222 -10.13 16.22 5.96
N GLY A 223 -10.37 15.03 5.37
CA GLY A 223 -11.03 13.93 6.06
C GLY A 223 -10.08 13.17 7.00
N ASP A 224 -10.67 12.60 8.05
CA ASP A 224 -9.99 11.72 9.00
C ASP A 224 -10.92 10.59 9.44
N ASP A 225 -10.61 9.91 10.56
CA ASP A 225 -11.42 8.82 11.10
C ASP A 225 -12.86 9.25 11.44
N ARG A 226 -13.10 10.53 11.73
CA ARG A 226 -14.44 11.07 12.01
C ARG A 226 -15.36 11.00 10.79
N ALA A 227 -14.81 10.92 9.59
CA ALA A 227 -15.60 10.77 8.36
C ALA A 227 -16.21 9.37 8.22
N VAL A 228 -15.68 8.33 8.87
CA VAL A 228 -16.22 6.98 8.78
C VAL A 228 -17.53 6.89 9.57
N ALA A 229 -18.65 6.81 8.86
CA ALA A 229 -19.98 6.71 9.44
C ALA A 229 -20.38 5.25 9.74
N ALA A 230 -20.03 4.31 8.86
CA ALA A 230 -20.27 2.88 9.05
C ALA A 230 -19.26 2.04 8.27
N THR A 231 -19.03 0.80 8.74
CA THR A 231 -18.23 -0.19 8.04
C THR A 231 -18.99 -1.49 7.93
N TYR A 232 -18.96 -2.10 6.75
CA TYR A 232 -19.56 -3.39 6.46
C TYR A 232 -18.49 -4.39 6.04
N VAL A 233 -18.61 -5.63 6.51
CA VAL A 233 -17.77 -6.77 6.13
C VAL A 233 -18.67 -7.89 5.67
N ALA A 234 -18.53 -8.32 4.43
CA ALA A 234 -19.40 -9.32 3.78
C ALA A 234 -20.90 -8.95 3.92
N GLY A 235 -21.25 -7.68 3.75
CA GLY A 235 -22.60 -7.16 3.86
C GLY A 235 -23.14 -6.99 5.29
N ARG A 236 -22.37 -7.41 6.32
CA ARG A 236 -22.76 -7.23 7.73
C ARG A 236 -22.14 -5.95 8.28
N GLU A 237 -22.97 -5.08 8.87
CA GLU A 237 -22.47 -3.92 9.59
C GLU A 237 -21.65 -4.36 10.81
N VAL A 238 -20.40 -3.91 10.87
CA VAL A 238 -19.46 -4.21 11.97
C VAL A 238 -19.10 -2.98 12.78
N TYR A 239 -19.37 -1.81 12.25
CA TYR A 239 -19.18 -0.54 12.93
C TYR A 239 -20.21 0.48 12.45
N ARG A 240 -20.73 1.27 13.37
CA ARG A 240 -21.51 2.49 13.12
C ARG A 240 -21.12 3.55 14.13
N ARG A 241 -20.81 4.74 13.63
CA ARG A 241 -20.53 5.89 14.49
C ARG A 241 -21.82 6.32 15.19
N ALA A 242 -21.75 6.54 16.48
CA ALA A 242 -22.84 7.18 17.23
C ALA A 242 -23.09 8.61 16.70
N ALA A 243 -24.35 9.01 16.70
CA ALA A 243 -24.78 10.34 16.25
C ALA A 243 -24.25 11.45 17.17
#